data_bde907c73fa23752704572d730a44f33
#
_entry.id   bde907c73fa23752704572d730a44f33
#
_cell.length_a   1.000
_cell.length_b   1.000
_cell.length_c   1.000
_cell.angle_alpha   90.00
_cell.angle_beta   90.00
_cell.angle_gamma   90.00
#
_symmetry.space_group_name_H-M   'P 1'
#
loop_
_entity.id
_entity.type
_entity.pdbx_description
1 polymer ?
#
loop_
_entity_poly.entity_id
_entity_poly.type
_entity_poly.pdbx_seq_one_letter_code
_entity_poly.pdbx_strand_id
1 'polypeptide(L)'
;FQVTNIIEECNTISEVLEKTSEKHSESIFLIENDNEWKYKEFNKLVNQCCYFFSAQGICSGNTISIILRNSIDFLIIYFAALRSHIIVNPFPYHVAVNEVLSKIGIVNPKGVFSHKSHYKLLSESDYRVFNLDDFDGKSFLETLSNFSANAYKSPEVNNDETAILYYSSGTTGVPKIIEYSHKSMIANQTAMISAGCAEPNSVHICVLPLGHTAALNNLVFHCICTGSTVVLYESFWKIRSNLWDVIQRYQATYMVVVP
;
A
#
# COMPACT_ATOMS: atom_id res chain seq x y z
N PHE A 1 0.43 -25.73 5.51
CA PHE A 1 0.63 -25.17 6.85
C PHE A 1 2.03 -24.57 7.10
N GLN A 2 2.78 -24.17 6.02
CA GLN A 2 4.08 -23.48 6.15
C GLN A 2 3.96 -21.94 6.15
N VAL A 3 2.74 -21.39 6.06
CA VAL A 3 2.49 -19.93 5.96
C VAL A 3 2.64 -19.23 7.30
N THR A 4 2.32 -19.92 8.40
CA THR A 4 2.39 -19.38 9.77
C THR A 4 3.79 -18.93 10.17
N ASN A 5 4.86 -19.58 9.66
CA ASN A 5 6.21 -19.33 10.13
C ASN A 5 6.77 -17.93 9.80
N ILE A 6 6.42 -17.31 8.65
CA ILE A 6 6.98 -16.00 8.29
C ILE A 6 6.44 -14.91 9.20
N ILE A 7 5.11 -14.87 9.40
CA ILE A 7 4.45 -13.85 10.21
C ILE A 7 4.87 -13.92 11.68
N GLU A 8 4.96 -15.13 12.24
CA GLU A 8 5.29 -15.35 13.66
C GLU A 8 6.70 -14.88 14.01
N GLU A 9 7.60 -14.80 13.03
CA GLU A 9 8.98 -14.36 13.17
C GLU A 9 9.20 -12.87 12.89
N CYS A 10 8.15 -12.13 12.58
CA CYS A 10 8.25 -10.72 12.17
C CYS A 10 7.59 -9.79 13.19
N ASN A 11 8.23 -8.64 13.41
CA ASN A 11 7.72 -7.58 14.26
C ASN A 11 7.11 -6.43 13.46
N THR A 12 7.45 -6.31 12.19
CA THR A 12 6.96 -5.22 11.32
C THR A 12 6.42 -5.76 9.99
N ILE A 13 5.52 -4.99 9.38
CA ILE A 13 4.97 -5.27 8.05
C ILE A 13 6.09 -5.36 7.00
N SER A 14 7.15 -4.55 7.16
CA SER A 14 8.30 -4.57 6.27
C SER A 14 9.08 -5.87 6.35
N GLU A 15 9.32 -6.40 7.55
CA GLU A 15 9.99 -7.69 7.73
C GLU A 15 9.22 -8.83 7.06
N VAL A 16 7.87 -8.80 7.12
CA VAL A 16 7.04 -9.78 6.42
C VAL A 16 7.28 -9.70 4.90
N LEU A 17 7.27 -8.49 4.33
CA LEU A 17 7.52 -8.30 2.90
C LEU A 17 8.94 -8.77 2.51
N GLU A 18 9.95 -8.46 3.30
CA GLU A 18 11.34 -8.85 3.03
C GLU A 18 11.50 -10.38 3.03
N LYS A 19 11.08 -11.04 4.10
CA LYS A 19 11.16 -12.51 4.21
C LYS A 19 10.33 -13.23 3.14
N THR A 20 9.14 -12.70 2.82
CA THR A 20 8.33 -13.27 1.74
C THR A 20 9.00 -13.08 0.38
N SER A 21 9.60 -11.91 0.14
CA SER A 21 10.32 -11.63 -1.11
C SER A 21 11.56 -12.50 -1.28
N GLU A 22 12.22 -12.88 -0.20
CA GLU A 22 13.32 -13.84 -0.23
C GLU A 22 12.82 -15.25 -0.57
N LYS A 23 11.78 -15.71 0.13
CA LYS A 23 11.24 -17.07 -0.02
C LYS A 23 10.53 -17.29 -1.36
N HIS A 24 9.80 -16.29 -1.84
CA HIS A 24 8.98 -16.33 -3.07
C HIS A 24 9.53 -15.40 -4.17
N SER A 25 10.84 -15.22 -4.24
CA SER A 25 11.48 -14.19 -5.07
C SER A 25 11.05 -14.18 -6.53
N GLU A 26 10.87 -15.36 -7.14
CA GLU A 26 10.50 -15.55 -8.55
C GLU A 26 8.98 -15.64 -8.77
N SER A 27 8.18 -15.72 -7.70
CA SER A 27 6.71 -15.73 -7.80
C SER A 27 6.18 -14.34 -8.14
N ILE A 28 5.08 -14.29 -8.90
CA ILE A 28 4.39 -13.04 -9.23
C ILE A 28 3.67 -12.55 -7.98
N PHE A 29 3.98 -11.32 -7.56
CA PHE A 29 3.28 -10.63 -6.49
C PHE A 29 2.08 -9.84 -7.01
N LEU A 30 2.29 -9.06 -8.07
CA LEU A 30 1.30 -8.10 -8.56
C LEU A 30 1.13 -8.20 -10.07
N ILE A 31 -0.11 -8.15 -10.53
CA ILE A 31 -0.48 -7.98 -11.93
C ILE A 31 -1.37 -6.73 -12.05
N GLU A 32 -0.95 -5.77 -12.86
CA GLU A 32 -1.70 -4.55 -13.15
C GLU A 32 -1.59 -4.20 -14.65
N ASN A 33 -2.72 -4.03 -15.35
CA ASN A 33 -2.73 -3.72 -16.79
C ASN A 33 -1.84 -4.66 -17.62
N ASP A 34 -1.89 -5.95 -17.33
CA ASP A 34 -1.07 -7.03 -17.94
C ASP A 34 0.44 -6.96 -17.65
N ASN A 35 0.90 -5.96 -16.89
CA ASN A 35 2.26 -5.96 -16.37
C ASN A 35 2.34 -6.82 -15.11
N GLU A 36 3.42 -7.60 -15.03
CA GLU A 36 3.66 -8.50 -13.91
C GLU A 36 4.90 -8.06 -13.14
N TRP A 37 4.81 -8.07 -11.82
CA TRP A 37 5.94 -7.81 -10.94
C TRP A 37 6.13 -8.98 -9.98
N LYS A 38 7.33 -9.55 -10.00
CA LYS A 38 7.72 -10.56 -9.04
C LYS A 38 7.96 -9.95 -7.66
N TYR A 39 7.88 -10.76 -6.62
CA TYR A 39 8.18 -10.32 -5.25
C TYR A 39 9.54 -9.62 -5.14
N LYS A 40 10.60 -10.17 -5.74
CA LYS A 40 11.94 -9.56 -5.75
C LYS A 40 11.97 -8.19 -6.44
N GLU A 41 11.19 -8.01 -7.51
CA GLU A 41 11.14 -6.77 -8.28
C GLU A 41 10.39 -5.69 -7.48
N PHE A 42 9.25 -6.06 -6.92
CA PHE A 42 8.51 -5.17 -6.03
C PHE A 42 9.33 -4.74 -4.81
N ASN A 43 10.03 -5.69 -4.16
CA ASN A 43 10.89 -5.39 -3.02
C ASN A 43 12.04 -4.42 -3.37
N LYS A 44 12.62 -4.52 -4.58
CA LYS A 44 13.60 -3.55 -5.09
C LYS A 44 13.00 -2.16 -5.27
N LEU A 45 11.81 -2.04 -5.85
CA LEU A 45 11.11 -0.78 -6.02
C LEU A 45 10.79 -0.13 -4.66
N VAL A 46 10.40 -0.91 -3.68
CA VAL A 46 10.20 -0.46 -2.29
C VAL A 46 11.50 0.09 -1.71
N ASN A 47 12.62 -0.60 -1.87
CA ASN A 47 13.93 -0.11 -1.42
C ASN A 47 14.30 1.23 -2.10
N GLN A 48 14.15 1.32 -3.42
CA GLN A 48 14.42 2.55 -4.18
C GLN A 48 13.57 3.72 -3.66
N CYS A 49 12.30 3.47 -3.34
CA CYS A 49 11.41 4.48 -2.78
C CYS A 49 11.81 4.89 -1.36
N CYS A 50 12.37 4.00 -0.54
CA CYS A 50 12.95 4.38 0.76
C CYS A 50 14.12 5.36 0.60
N TYR A 51 15.03 5.11 -0.34
CA TYR A 51 16.12 6.03 -0.65
C TYR A 51 15.61 7.35 -1.25
N PHE A 52 14.56 7.32 -2.07
CA PHE A 52 13.87 8.51 -2.54
C PHE A 52 13.33 9.33 -1.37
N PHE A 53 12.63 8.73 -0.40
CA PHE A 53 12.15 9.45 0.79
C PHE A 53 13.28 10.12 1.55
N SER A 54 14.38 9.40 1.78
CA SER A 54 15.56 9.97 2.45
C SER A 54 16.11 11.20 1.70
N ALA A 55 16.20 11.11 0.36
CA ALA A 55 16.65 12.23 -0.48
C ALA A 55 15.66 13.42 -0.45
N GLN A 56 14.38 13.16 -0.24
CA GLN A 56 13.36 14.20 -0.08
C GLN A 56 13.25 14.77 1.35
N GLY A 57 14.06 14.29 2.29
CA GLY A 57 14.01 14.69 3.69
C GLY A 57 12.75 14.21 4.42
N ILE A 58 12.15 13.11 3.95
CA ILE A 58 11.03 12.42 4.59
C ILE A 58 11.63 11.24 5.37
N CYS A 59 11.56 11.31 6.70
CA CYS A 59 12.27 10.43 7.61
C CYS A 59 11.32 9.71 8.58
N SER A 60 11.84 8.74 9.31
CA SER A 60 11.12 8.05 10.39
C SER A 60 10.40 9.03 11.32
N GLY A 61 9.18 8.69 11.71
CA GLY A 61 8.28 9.53 12.52
C GLY A 61 7.55 10.63 11.76
N ASN A 62 7.91 10.93 10.50
CA ASN A 62 7.10 11.82 9.67
C ASN A 62 5.82 11.12 9.22
N THR A 63 4.81 11.90 8.86
CA THR A 63 3.58 11.41 8.22
C THR A 63 3.60 11.76 6.73
N ILE A 64 3.11 10.86 5.88
CA ILE A 64 2.77 11.15 4.48
C ILE A 64 1.32 10.84 4.21
N SER A 65 0.71 11.56 3.24
CA SER A 65 -0.63 11.26 2.75
C SER A 65 -0.57 10.75 1.31
N ILE A 66 -1.38 9.72 1.00
CA ILE A 66 -1.46 9.11 -0.33
C ILE A 66 -2.89 9.26 -0.86
N ILE A 67 -3.06 9.97 -1.98
CA ILE A 67 -4.33 10.17 -2.68
C ILE A 67 -4.15 9.71 -4.13
N LEU A 68 -4.04 8.42 -4.33
CA LEU A 68 -3.77 7.78 -5.62
C LEU A 68 -4.85 6.79 -5.98
N ARG A 69 -5.02 6.54 -7.28
CA ARG A 69 -5.78 5.39 -7.77
C ARG A 69 -5.10 4.10 -7.35
N ASN A 70 -5.83 3.01 -7.42
CA ASN A 70 -5.22 1.70 -7.30
C ASN A 70 -4.13 1.55 -8.37
N SER A 71 -2.89 1.42 -7.95
CA SER A 71 -1.72 1.31 -8.82
C SER A 71 -0.54 0.71 -8.06
N ILE A 72 0.44 0.22 -8.81
CA ILE A 72 1.72 -0.21 -8.23
C ILE A 72 2.41 0.94 -7.49
N ASP A 73 2.32 2.18 -7.99
CA ASP A 73 2.92 3.35 -7.35
C ASP A 73 2.37 3.56 -5.94
N PHE A 74 1.05 3.38 -5.76
CA PHE A 74 0.43 3.42 -4.43
C PHE A 74 1.08 2.41 -3.49
N LEU A 75 1.22 1.17 -3.94
CA LEU A 75 1.77 0.09 -3.13
C LEU A 75 3.24 0.30 -2.82
N ILE A 76 4.04 0.77 -3.78
CA ILE A 76 5.45 1.09 -3.57
C ILE A 76 5.60 2.16 -2.49
N ILE A 77 4.87 3.28 -2.61
CA ILE A 77 4.93 4.38 -1.64
C ILE A 77 4.48 3.91 -0.26
N TYR A 78 3.39 3.14 -0.20
CA TYR A 78 2.84 2.61 1.04
C TYR A 78 3.83 1.70 1.78
N PHE A 79 4.37 0.68 1.10
CA PHE A 79 5.30 -0.26 1.74
C PHE A 79 6.68 0.37 2.01
N ALA A 80 7.13 1.30 1.18
CA ALA A 80 8.37 2.05 1.44
C ALA A 80 8.24 2.96 2.66
N ALA A 81 7.10 3.60 2.85
CA ALA A 81 6.84 4.40 4.04
C ALA A 81 6.85 3.52 5.30
N LEU A 82 6.17 2.37 5.29
CA LEU A 82 6.18 1.42 6.40
C LEU A 82 7.60 0.89 6.70
N ARG A 83 8.42 0.64 5.65
CA ARG A 83 9.83 0.23 5.78
C ARG A 83 10.71 1.32 6.38
N SER A 84 10.45 2.56 6.05
CA SER A 84 11.16 3.73 6.57
C SER A 84 10.61 4.23 7.91
N HIS A 85 9.63 3.54 8.49
CA HIS A 85 8.87 3.94 9.68
C HIS A 85 8.29 5.35 9.57
N ILE A 86 7.80 5.66 8.38
CA ILE A 86 7.01 6.84 8.07
C ILE A 86 5.55 6.46 8.23
N ILE A 87 4.79 7.26 8.97
CA ILE A 87 3.36 7.04 9.21
C ILE A 87 2.60 7.30 7.90
N VAL A 88 1.78 6.34 7.47
CA VAL A 88 1.01 6.46 6.23
C VAL A 88 -0.42 6.85 6.52
N ASN A 89 -0.89 7.88 5.82
CA ASN A 89 -2.27 8.31 5.85
C ASN A 89 -2.89 8.15 4.44
N PRO A 90 -3.43 6.97 4.09
CA PRO A 90 -3.99 6.71 2.78
C PRO A 90 -5.44 7.18 2.68
N PHE A 91 -5.81 7.73 1.52
CA PHE A 91 -7.15 8.15 1.17
C PHE A 91 -7.68 7.38 -0.03
N PRO A 92 -8.97 7.03 -0.05
CA PRO A 92 -9.61 6.59 -1.27
C PRO A 92 -9.57 7.69 -2.31
N TYR A 93 -9.20 7.35 -3.55
CA TYR A 93 -9.00 8.33 -4.62
C TYR A 93 -10.23 9.19 -4.93
N HIS A 94 -11.43 8.67 -4.73
CA HIS A 94 -12.69 9.35 -5.02
C HIS A 94 -13.13 10.38 -3.95
N VAL A 95 -12.37 10.51 -2.86
CA VAL A 95 -12.67 11.49 -1.80
C VAL A 95 -12.46 12.91 -2.33
N ALA A 96 -13.41 13.79 -2.05
CA ALA A 96 -13.33 15.18 -2.49
C ALA A 96 -12.11 15.90 -1.88
N VAL A 97 -11.42 16.72 -2.69
CA VAL A 97 -10.18 17.40 -2.25
C VAL A 97 -10.37 18.24 -1.00
N ASN A 98 -11.51 18.94 -0.86
CA ASN A 98 -11.79 19.74 0.34
C ASN A 98 -11.90 18.86 1.59
N GLU A 99 -12.44 17.67 1.48
CA GLU A 99 -12.48 16.69 2.56
C GLU A 99 -11.08 16.18 2.89
N VAL A 100 -10.27 15.91 1.87
CA VAL A 100 -8.86 15.54 2.05
C VAL A 100 -8.13 16.65 2.78
N LEU A 101 -8.22 17.91 2.31
CA LEU A 101 -7.53 19.06 2.93
C LEU A 101 -7.90 19.24 4.41
N SER A 102 -9.19 19.07 4.75
CA SER A 102 -9.63 19.17 6.15
C SER A 102 -9.02 18.08 7.04
N LYS A 103 -8.82 16.87 6.51
CA LYS A 103 -8.27 15.72 7.22
C LYS A 103 -6.75 15.77 7.33
N ILE A 104 -6.05 16.10 6.24
CA ILE A 104 -4.58 16.19 6.25
C ILE A 104 -4.09 17.32 7.15
N GLY A 105 -4.90 18.38 7.36
CA GLY A 105 -4.60 19.44 8.31
C GLY A 105 -4.44 18.95 9.76
N ILE A 106 -5.08 17.83 10.12
CA ILE A 106 -4.98 17.24 11.45
C ILE A 106 -3.63 16.52 11.64
N VAL A 107 -3.15 15.83 10.60
CA VAL A 107 -1.93 15.00 10.66
C VAL A 107 -0.68 15.73 10.17
N ASN A 108 -0.83 16.88 9.52
CA ASN A 108 0.24 17.74 9.01
C ASN A 108 1.34 16.94 8.27
N PRO A 109 1.05 16.30 7.12
CA PRO A 109 1.97 15.40 6.47
C PRO A 109 3.19 16.14 5.91
N LYS A 110 4.36 15.52 5.97
CA LYS A 110 5.62 16.02 5.38
C LYS A 110 5.59 16.01 3.84
N GLY A 111 4.72 15.17 3.26
CA GLY A 111 4.49 15.07 1.82
C GLY A 111 3.14 14.47 1.49
N VAL A 112 2.55 14.92 0.41
CA VAL A 112 1.28 14.43 -0.14
C VAL A 112 1.54 13.89 -1.53
N PHE A 113 1.21 12.63 -1.77
CA PHE A 113 1.38 11.97 -3.05
C PHE A 113 0.03 11.90 -3.77
N SER A 114 -0.08 12.48 -4.96
CA SER A 114 -1.35 12.55 -5.68
C SER A 114 -1.18 12.47 -7.21
N HIS A 115 -2.27 12.14 -7.89
CA HIS A 115 -2.39 12.30 -9.33
C HIS A 115 -2.75 13.74 -9.72
N LYS A 116 -2.51 14.10 -10.99
CA LYS A 116 -2.76 15.43 -11.57
C LYS A 116 -4.16 15.97 -11.27
N SER A 117 -5.18 15.12 -11.22
CA SER A 117 -6.56 15.52 -10.94
C SER A 117 -6.76 16.17 -9.56
N HIS A 118 -6.00 15.76 -8.55
CA HIS A 118 -6.02 16.34 -7.20
C HIS A 118 -4.89 17.33 -7.00
N TYR A 119 -3.78 17.19 -7.76
CA TYR A 119 -2.56 17.96 -7.61
C TYR A 119 -2.81 19.47 -7.63
N LYS A 120 -3.58 19.97 -8.60
CA LYS A 120 -3.81 21.40 -8.77
C LYS A 120 -4.36 22.06 -7.50
N LEU A 121 -5.39 21.46 -6.91
CA LEU A 121 -6.02 22.01 -5.71
C LEU A 121 -5.16 21.79 -4.45
N LEU A 122 -4.45 20.66 -4.37
CA LEU A 122 -3.54 20.38 -3.27
C LEU A 122 -2.30 21.28 -3.32
N SER A 123 -1.79 21.61 -4.51
CA SER A 123 -0.61 22.48 -4.67
C SER A 123 -0.89 23.96 -4.36
N GLU A 124 -2.16 24.36 -4.25
CA GLU A 124 -2.55 25.69 -3.75
C GLU A 124 -2.50 25.77 -2.20
N SER A 125 -2.28 24.64 -1.53
CA SER A 125 -2.09 24.57 -0.07
C SER A 125 -0.61 24.70 0.31
N ASP A 126 -0.34 24.85 1.61
CA ASP A 126 1.01 24.93 2.15
C ASP A 126 1.75 23.57 2.20
N TYR A 127 1.11 22.50 1.72
CA TYR A 127 1.71 21.17 1.73
C TYR A 127 2.63 20.93 0.55
N ARG A 128 3.71 20.17 0.78
CA ARG A 128 4.56 19.67 -0.30
C ARG A 128 3.85 18.54 -1.03
N VAL A 129 3.44 18.78 -2.27
CA VAL A 129 2.68 17.81 -3.08
C VAL A 129 3.55 17.24 -4.19
N PHE A 130 3.56 15.91 -4.30
CA PHE A 130 4.23 15.15 -5.34
C PHE A 130 3.18 14.70 -6.38
N ASN A 131 3.32 15.16 -7.63
CA ASN A 131 2.47 14.72 -8.74
C ASN A 131 3.05 13.46 -9.39
N LEU A 132 2.36 12.34 -9.31
CA LEU A 132 2.86 11.08 -9.85
C LEU A 132 2.64 10.90 -11.36
N ASP A 133 1.73 11.66 -11.97
CA ASP A 133 1.52 11.64 -13.43
C ASP A 133 2.62 12.40 -14.20
N ASP A 134 3.35 13.27 -13.50
CA ASP A 134 4.43 14.05 -14.08
C ASP A 134 5.45 14.42 -12.99
N PHE A 135 6.43 13.56 -12.84
CA PHE A 135 7.52 13.76 -11.90
C PHE A 135 8.73 14.33 -12.64
N ASP A 136 8.76 15.66 -12.83
CA ASP A 136 9.79 16.34 -13.64
C ASP A 136 9.93 15.78 -15.07
N GLY A 137 8.80 15.52 -15.73
CA GLY A 137 8.75 14.99 -17.10
C GLY A 137 8.96 13.48 -17.20
N LYS A 138 8.95 12.74 -16.09
CA LYS A 138 9.14 11.28 -16.01
C LYS A 138 8.01 10.61 -15.25
N SER A 139 7.84 9.30 -15.45
CA SER A 139 7.02 8.49 -14.56
C SER A 139 7.69 8.34 -13.19
N PHE A 140 6.89 7.99 -12.18
CA PHE A 140 7.44 7.74 -10.84
C PHE A 140 8.42 6.57 -10.82
N LEU A 141 8.13 5.49 -11.55
CA LEU A 141 9.04 4.33 -11.68
C LEU A 141 10.38 4.70 -12.32
N GLU A 142 10.37 5.55 -13.36
CA GLU A 142 11.61 6.06 -13.97
C GLU A 142 12.39 6.93 -12.98
N THR A 143 11.71 7.72 -12.19
CA THR A 143 12.34 8.50 -11.11
C THR A 143 12.99 7.60 -10.08
N LEU A 144 12.31 6.53 -9.65
CA LEU A 144 12.84 5.58 -8.68
C LEU A 144 14.09 4.85 -9.22
N SER A 145 14.21 4.64 -10.53
CA SER A 145 15.38 3.97 -11.11
C SER A 145 16.71 4.69 -10.85
N ASN A 146 16.69 5.97 -10.49
CA ASN A 146 17.87 6.75 -10.10
C ASN A 146 18.34 6.47 -8.66
N PHE A 147 17.57 5.71 -7.87
CA PHE A 147 17.89 5.40 -6.48
C PHE A 147 18.37 3.96 -6.33
N SER A 148 19.12 3.71 -5.25
CA SER A 148 19.68 2.39 -4.96
C SER A 148 18.55 1.36 -4.76
N ALA A 149 18.70 0.20 -5.42
CA ALA A 149 17.84 -0.97 -5.22
C ALA A 149 18.36 -1.93 -4.14
N ASN A 150 19.51 -1.61 -3.52
CA ASN A 150 20.07 -2.41 -2.41
C ASN A 150 19.13 -2.40 -1.23
N ALA A 151 19.25 -3.42 -0.38
CA ALA A 151 18.47 -3.50 0.85
C ALA A 151 18.58 -2.21 1.65
N TYR A 152 17.42 -1.64 1.97
CA TYR A 152 17.33 -0.44 2.81
C TYR A 152 17.36 -0.87 4.27
N LYS A 153 18.25 -0.25 5.05
CA LYS A 153 18.30 -0.51 6.49
C LYS A 153 17.17 0.24 7.18
N SER A 154 16.13 -0.48 7.55
CA SER A 154 15.01 0.09 8.31
C SER A 154 15.48 0.64 9.66
N PRO A 155 14.97 1.79 10.11
CA PRO A 155 15.16 2.26 11.48
C PRO A 155 14.62 1.25 12.50
N GLU A 156 15.20 1.23 13.69
CA GLU A 156 14.64 0.48 14.80
C GLU A 156 13.40 1.21 15.36
N VAL A 157 12.30 0.49 15.52
CA VAL A 157 11.08 1.05 16.12
C VAL A 157 10.40 0.02 17.01
N ASN A 158 9.56 0.52 17.90
CA ASN A 158 8.63 -0.31 18.66
C ASN A 158 7.44 -0.68 17.73
N ASN A 159 7.12 -1.96 17.61
CA ASN A 159 6.01 -2.44 16.78
C ASN A 159 4.62 -2.00 17.26
N ASP A 160 4.48 -1.47 18.46
CA ASP A 160 3.28 -0.84 18.99
C ASP A 160 3.10 0.63 18.51
N GLU A 161 4.13 1.24 17.93
CA GLU A 161 4.02 2.60 17.38
C GLU A 161 3.07 2.68 16.18
N THR A 162 2.45 3.85 16.01
CA THR A 162 1.52 4.10 14.91
C THR A 162 2.25 4.00 13.57
N ALA A 163 1.73 3.15 12.69
CA ALA A 163 2.22 2.95 11.33
C ALA A 163 1.27 3.53 10.28
N ILE A 164 -0.04 3.48 10.53
CA ILE A 164 -1.07 3.86 9.56
C ILE A 164 -2.16 4.66 10.26
N LEU A 165 -2.65 5.70 9.59
CA LEU A 165 -3.76 6.53 10.05
C LEU A 165 -4.94 6.43 9.07
N TYR A 166 -6.10 6.05 9.56
CA TYR A 166 -7.36 6.10 8.82
C TYR A 166 -8.36 7.04 9.48
N TYR A 167 -9.42 7.40 8.75
CA TYR A 167 -10.51 8.20 9.28
C TYR A 167 -11.81 7.40 9.32
N SER A 168 -12.51 7.45 10.43
CA SER A 168 -13.88 6.99 10.50
C SER A 168 -14.84 8.14 10.15
N SER A 169 -15.99 7.79 9.58
CA SER A 169 -17.10 8.69 9.39
C SER A 169 -17.79 8.99 10.73
N GLY A 170 -17.18 9.82 11.56
CA GLY A 170 -17.72 10.12 12.90
C GLY A 170 -19.20 10.53 12.85
N THR A 171 -20.04 9.91 13.65
CA THR A 171 -21.48 10.24 13.81
C THR A 171 -21.71 11.69 14.28
N THR A 172 -20.67 12.36 14.76
CA THR A 172 -20.66 13.73 15.27
C THR A 172 -20.18 14.76 14.23
N GLY A 173 -19.92 14.36 13.00
CA GLY A 173 -19.44 15.24 11.92
C GLY A 173 -17.94 15.58 11.95
N VAL A 174 -17.24 15.32 13.06
CA VAL A 174 -15.79 15.48 13.15
C VAL A 174 -15.11 14.13 12.85
N PRO A 175 -14.23 14.06 11.83
CA PRO A 175 -13.50 12.84 11.52
C PRO A 175 -12.66 12.39 12.72
N LYS A 176 -12.76 11.11 13.10
CA LYS A 176 -11.92 10.52 14.12
C LYS A 176 -10.78 9.77 13.47
N ILE A 177 -9.57 9.98 13.94
CA ILE A 177 -8.38 9.22 13.51
C ILE A 177 -8.42 7.86 14.19
N ILE A 178 -8.16 6.82 13.40
CA ILE A 178 -7.95 5.45 13.84
C ILE A 178 -6.51 5.11 13.54
N GLU A 179 -5.77 4.75 14.58
CA GLU A 179 -4.36 4.39 14.49
C GLU A 179 -4.19 2.88 14.40
N TYR A 180 -3.35 2.44 13.48
CA TYR A 180 -2.92 1.05 13.36
C TYR A 180 -1.42 0.97 13.55
N SER A 181 -0.98 0.07 14.42
CA SER A 181 0.43 -0.27 14.61
C SER A 181 0.83 -1.46 13.73
N HIS A 182 2.13 -1.68 13.51
CA HIS A 182 2.64 -2.87 12.86
C HIS A 182 2.12 -4.14 13.54
N LYS A 183 2.15 -4.18 14.87
CA LYS A 183 1.67 -5.29 15.70
C LYS A 183 0.19 -5.60 15.47
N SER A 184 -0.67 -4.57 15.43
CA SER A 184 -2.11 -4.77 15.21
C SER A 184 -2.40 -5.34 13.83
N MET A 185 -1.64 -4.91 12.80
CA MET A 185 -1.76 -5.40 11.44
C MET A 185 -1.31 -6.86 11.32
N ILE A 186 -0.19 -7.21 11.93
CA ILE A 186 0.34 -8.58 11.97
C ILE A 186 -0.63 -9.51 12.72
N ALA A 187 -1.13 -9.10 13.88
CA ALA A 187 -2.11 -9.88 14.65
C ALA A 187 -3.39 -10.15 13.86
N ASN A 188 -3.88 -9.16 13.10
CA ASN A 188 -5.03 -9.35 12.23
C ASN A 188 -4.74 -10.41 11.15
N GLN A 189 -3.57 -10.38 10.51
CA GLN A 189 -3.21 -11.37 9.49
C GLN A 189 -3.03 -12.77 10.08
N THR A 190 -2.44 -12.89 11.26
CA THR A 190 -2.32 -14.16 11.97
C THR A 190 -3.71 -14.77 12.21
N ALA A 191 -4.67 -13.96 12.63
CA ALA A 191 -6.05 -14.41 12.84
C ALA A 191 -6.72 -14.83 11.51
N MET A 192 -6.56 -14.07 10.43
CA MET A 192 -7.12 -14.40 9.12
C MET A 192 -6.56 -15.72 8.55
N ILE A 193 -5.25 -15.92 8.65
CA ILE A 193 -4.59 -17.14 8.19
C ILE A 193 -5.06 -18.34 9.03
N SER A 194 -5.14 -18.18 10.35
CA SER A 194 -5.63 -19.22 11.25
C SER A 194 -7.10 -19.58 11.00
N ALA A 195 -7.90 -18.62 10.53
CA ALA A 195 -9.29 -18.84 10.12
C ALA A 195 -9.43 -19.48 8.71
N GLY A 196 -8.33 -19.72 8.00
CA GLY A 196 -8.35 -20.29 6.65
C GLY A 196 -8.91 -19.36 5.58
N CYS A 197 -8.73 -18.03 5.74
CA CYS A 197 -9.31 -17.05 4.81
C CYS A 197 -8.68 -17.10 3.42
N ALA A 198 -7.47 -17.62 3.26
CA ALA A 198 -6.87 -17.91 1.96
C ALA A 198 -5.80 -18.98 2.06
N GLU A 199 -5.58 -19.69 0.95
CA GLU A 199 -4.53 -20.68 0.81
C GLU A 199 -3.24 -20.04 0.26
N PRO A 200 -2.06 -20.61 0.57
CA PRO A 200 -0.81 -20.21 -0.06
C PRO A 200 -0.87 -20.28 -1.60
N ASN A 201 -0.18 -19.36 -2.26
CA ASN A 201 -0.13 -19.27 -3.73
C ASN A 201 -1.50 -19.05 -4.40
N SER A 202 -2.47 -18.49 -3.67
CA SER A 202 -3.76 -18.11 -4.24
C SER A 202 -3.64 -16.84 -5.10
N VAL A 203 -4.65 -16.57 -5.93
CA VAL A 203 -4.75 -15.37 -6.78
C VAL A 203 -5.94 -14.55 -6.34
N HIS A 204 -5.68 -13.32 -5.93
CA HIS A 204 -6.68 -12.41 -5.38
C HIS A 204 -6.98 -11.26 -6.34
N ILE A 205 -8.24 -11.04 -6.69
CA ILE A 205 -8.66 -9.86 -7.44
C ILE A 205 -8.91 -8.70 -6.47
N CYS A 206 -8.17 -7.63 -6.62
CA CYS A 206 -8.32 -6.40 -5.85
C CYS A 206 -9.00 -5.31 -6.70
N VAL A 207 -10.25 -4.99 -6.37
CA VAL A 207 -11.06 -3.92 -6.98
C VAL A 207 -11.46 -2.85 -5.97
N LEU A 208 -11.20 -3.09 -4.69
CA LEU A 208 -11.49 -2.13 -3.63
C LEU A 208 -10.45 -1.02 -3.62
N PRO A 209 -10.84 0.22 -3.27
CA PRO A 209 -9.88 1.32 -3.18
C PRO A 209 -8.78 1.03 -2.17
N LEU A 210 -7.51 1.15 -2.59
CA LEU A 210 -6.35 0.94 -1.72
C LEU A 210 -6.27 1.93 -0.55
N GLY A 211 -6.96 3.07 -0.64
CA GLY A 211 -7.11 3.99 0.49
C GLY A 211 -7.97 3.47 1.65
N HIS A 212 -8.55 2.28 1.54
CA HIS A 212 -9.32 1.62 2.61
C HIS A 212 -8.60 0.42 3.19
N THR A 213 -8.82 0.16 4.48
CA THR A 213 -8.24 -0.98 5.21
C THR A 213 -8.53 -2.32 4.56
N ALA A 214 -9.74 -2.52 4.02
CA ALA A 214 -10.14 -3.79 3.41
C ALA A 214 -9.24 -4.19 2.23
N ALA A 215 -8.88 -3.25 1.36
CA ALA A 215 -8.02 -3.53 0.22
C ALA A 215 -6.57 -3.78 0.66
N LEU A 216 -6.01 -2.87 1.46
CA LEU A 216 -4.61 -2.98 1.87
C LEU A 216 -4.38 -4.13 2.85
N ASN A 217 -5.25 -4.26 3.86
CA ASN A 217 -5.04 -5.23 4.92
C ASN A 217 -5.53 -6.63 4.50
N ASN A 218 -6.79 -6.74 4.08
CA ASN A 218 -7.42 -8.05 3.87
C ASN A 218 -7.13 -8.65 2.49
N LEU A 219 -6.55 -7.89 1.55
CA LEU A 219 -6.16 -8.40 0.24
C LEU A 219 -4.65 -8.31 0.05
N VAL A 220 -4.09 -7.11 -0.07
CA VAL A 220 -2.69 -6.93 -0.46
C VAL A 220 -1.72 -7.47 0.59
N PHE A 221 -1.86 -7.05 1.85
CA PHE A 221 -0.98 -7.53 2.91
C PHE A 221 -1.19 -9.02 3.20
N HIS A 222 -2.42 -9.50 3.06
CA HIS A 222 -2.71 -10.93 3.14
C HIS A 222 -1.96 -11.73 2.07
N CYS A 223 -1.94 -11.26 0.82
CA CYS A 223 -1.16 -11.90 -0.25
C CYS A 223 0.33 -11.92 0.07
N ILE A 224 0.88 -10.84 0.64
CA ILE A 224 2.29 -10.81 1.07
C ILE A 224 2.52 -11.87 2.15
N CYS A 225 1.65 -11.98 3.13
CA CYS A 225 1.76 -12.96 4.20
C CYS A 225 1.70 -14.42 3.73
N THR A 226 1.01 -14.69 2.62
CA THR A 226 0.74 -16.04 2.09
C THR A 226 1.57 -16.39 0.85
N GLY A 227 2.39 -15.47 0.33
CA GLY A 227 3.12 -15.67 -0.93
C GLY A 227 2.22 -15.70 -2.17
N SER A 228 1.04 -15.07 -2.09
CA SER A 228 -0.02 -15.08 -3.11
C SER A 228 0.11 -13.93 -4.10
N THR A 229 -0.69 -13.96 -5.19
CA THR A 229 -0.69 -12.95 -6.25
C THR A 229 -1.88 -12.00 -6.11
N VAL A 230 -1.66 -10.71 -6.31
CA VAL A 230 -2.70 -9.67 -6.42
C VAL A 230 -2.91 -9.31 -7.89
N VAL A 231 -4.11 -9.45 -8.40
CA VAL A 231 -4.54 -8.88 -9.69
C VAL A 231 -5.26 -7.57 -9.37
N LEU A 232 -4.60 -6.45 -9.66
CA LEU A 232 -5.03 -5.12 -9.25
C LEU A 232 -5.79 -4.40 -10.36
N TYR A 233 -6.99 -3.96 -10.06
CA TYR A 233 -7.80 -3.10 -10.92
C TYR A 233 -8.09 -1.77 -10.24
N GLU A 234 -8.22 -0.73 -11.05
CA GLU A 234 -8.55 0.62 -10.56
C GLU A 234 -9.88 0.63 -9.76
N SER A 235 -10.88 -0.15 -10.22
CA SER A 235 -12.17 -0.31 -9.54
C SER A 235 -12.96 -1.48 -10.09
N PHE A 236 -14.00 -1.91 -9.37
CA PHE A 236 -14.94 -2.94 -9.84
C PHE A 236 -15.61 -2.59 -11.19
N TRP A 237 -15.85 -1.29 -11.43
CA TRP A 237 -16.48 -0.83 -12.67
C TRP A 237 -15.68 -1.15 -13.94
N LYS A 238 -14.37 -1.31 -13.82
CA LYS A 238 -13.49 -1.68 -14.95
C LYS A 238 -13.67 -3.12 -15.40
N ILE A 239 -14.13 -4.00 -14.55
CA ILE A 239 -14.23 -5.46 -14.84
C ILE A 239 -15.65 -6.02 -14.72
N ARG A 240 -16.65 -5.21 -14.30
CA ARG A 240 -18.01 -5.75 -14.01
C ARG A 240 -18.66 -6.49 -15.18
N SER A 241 -18.39 -6.06 -16.41
CA SER A 241 -18.98 -6.67 -17.62
C SER A 241 -18.29 -7.95 -18.07
N ASN A 242 -17.06 -8.17 -17.64
CA ASN A 242 -16.22 -9.31 -18.00
C ASN A 242 -15.58 -9.98 -16.78
N LEU A 243 -16.20 -9.87 -15.62
CA LEU A 243 -15.67 -10.41 -14.35
C LEU A 243 -15.33 -11.90 -14.45
N TRP A 244 -16.20 -12.69 -15.08
CA TRP A 244 -15.99 -14.14 -15.21
C TRP A 244 -14.79 -14.46 -16.11
N ASP A 245 -14.57 -13.69 -17.17
CA ASP A 245 -13.40 -13.84 -18.06
C ASP A 245 -12.11 -13.50 -17.31
N VAL A 246 -12.15 -12.45 -16.45
CA VAL A 246 -11.03 -12.08 -15.59
C VAL A 246 -10.73 -13.19 -14.60
N ILE A 247 -11.74 -13.73 -13.91
CA ILE A 247 -11.58 -14.83 -12.95
C ILE A 247 -10.95 -16.04 -13.66
N GLN A 248 -11.47 -16.41 -14.83
CA GLN A 248 -10.96 -17.54 -15.60
C GLN A 248 -9.53 -17.29 -16.11
N ARG A 249 -9.26 -16.10 -16.64
CA ARG A 249 -7.94 -15.71 -17.18
C ARG A 249 -6.83 -15.86 -16.15
N TYR A 250 -7.05 -15.34 -14.96
CA TYR A 250 -6.04 -15.35 -13.88
C TYR A 250 -6.21 -16.53 -12.92
N GLN A 251 -7.20 -17.42 -13.16
CA GLN A 251 -7.55 -18.50 -12.23
C GLN A 251 -7.72 -18.01 -10.80
N ALA A 252 -8.40 -16.86 -10.65
CA ALA A 252 -8.55 -16.20 -9.37
C ALA A 252 -9.36 -17.06 -8.39
N THR A 253 -8.86 -17.15 -7.16
CA THR A 253 -9.43 -17.98 -6.09
C THR A 253 -10.11 -17.16 -5.00
N TYR A 254 -9.80 -15.85 -4.94
CA TYR A 254 -10.29 -14.99 -3.87
C TYR A 254 -10.60 -13.57 -4.36
N MET A 255 -11.68 -13.01 -3.87
CA MET A 255 -12.07 -11.62 -4.12
C MET A 255 -12.89 -11.09 -2.94
N VAL A 256 -12.63 -9.88 -2.53
CA VAL A 256 -13.47 -9.17 -1.56
C VAL A 256 -14.26 -8.09 -2.27
N VAL A 257 -15.57 -8.07 -2.03
CA VAL A 257 -16.49 -7.03 -2.51
C VAL A 257 -17.28 -6.47 -1.34
N VAL A 258 -17.71 -5.25 -1.48
CA VAL A 258 -18.63 -4.61 -0.54
C VAL A 258 -19.97 -4.38 -1.24
N PRO A 259 -21.11 -4.44 -0.52
CA PRO A 259 -22.44 -4.21 -1.07
C PRO A 259 -22.59 -2.85 -1.74
#